data_c3fd8e518b7dcf8dcba50e74f659409b
#
_entry.id   c3fd8e518b7dcf8dcba50e74f659409b
#
_cell.length_a   1.000
_cell.length_b   1.000
_cell.length_c   1.000
_cell.angle_alpha   90.00
_cell.angle_beta   90.00
_cell.angle_gamma   90.00
#
_symmetry.space_group_name_H-M   'P 1'
#
loop_
_entity.id
_entity.type
_entity.pdbx_description
1 polymer ?
#
loop_
_entity_poly.entity_id
_entity_poly.type
_entity_poly.pdbx_seq_one_letter_code
_entity_poly.pdbx_strand_id
1 'polypeptide(L)'
;MSNKMPPAVVDHQDEIVAEAFSRTAEKYDAFAENHPHLTRMRNKVYTHVERFIPKGSRILELNCGTGTDAIQLARRDYILHAIDNAPGMLGRLRDKVLKFDLSNKVTFQQCSFTDLGKIQGAPFDAVFSDLGGLNCIPDLTPVIQELPKVLKAGGIVTWVLMPHVCLWEMLEVFRGNFKLAFRRFSRGGVNAHLEGLFFDIYYFSPRQVIDWFGKDYHLLLLEGLSVITPTAESKNFAKHFPRLYRALCWLDDTLSPRYPWRGWGDFYMLTMRYEPQGKRSHIRLHD
;
A
#
# COMPACT_ATOMS: atom_id res chain seq x y z
N MET A 1 -23.45 -13.59 4.73
CA MET A 1 -24.01 -13.09 3.48
C MET A 1 -23.12 -11.95 3.02
N SER A 2 -22.33 -12.17 1.97
CA SER A 2 -21.44 -11.16 1.38
C SER A 2 -22.31 -10.14 0.64
N ASN A 3 -22.35 -8.92 1.13
CA ASN A 3 -23.06 -7.81 0.50
C ASN A 3 -22.16 -7.28 -0.64
N LYS A 4 -22.14 -7.98 -1.78
CA LYS A 4 -21.43 -7.50 -2.98
C LYS A 4 -22.17 -6.27 -3.48
N MET A 5 -21.51 -5.11 -3.43
CA MET A 5 -22.01 -3.92 -4.11
C MET A 5 -22.06 -4.19 -5.63
N PRO A 6 -23.06 -3.68 -6.34
CA PRO A 6 -23.16 -3.85 -7.78
C PRO A 6 -21.99 -3.15 -8.50
N PRO A 7 -21.50 -3.71 -9.63
CA PRO A 7 -20.34 -3.19 -10.38
C PRO A 7 -20.41 -1.70 -10.71
N ALA A 8 -21.57 -1.18 -11.03
CA ALA A 8 -21.79 0.23 -11.38
C ALA A 8 -21.50 1.23 -10.23
N VAL A 9 -21.55 0.79 -8.96
CA VAL A 9 -21.26 1.66 -7.81
C VAL A 9 -19.75 1.74 -7.59
N VAL A 10 -19.01 0.67 -7.88
CA VAL A 10 -17.55 0.64 -7.80
C VAL A 10 -16.93 1.53 -8.86
N ASP A 11 -17.39 1.46 -10.11
CA ASP A 11 -16.90 2.29 -11.21
C ASP A 11 -17.04 3.79 -10.92
N HIS A 12 -18.18 4.21 -10.35
CA HIS A 12 -18.41 5.61 -10.02
C HIS A 12 -17.50 6.12 -8.89
N GLN A 13 -17.22 5.31 -7.88
CA GLN A 13 -16.30 5.69 -6.79
C GLN A 13 -14.86 5.80 -7.30
N ASP A 14 -14.42 4.88 -8.17
CA ASP A 14 -13.09 4.89 -8.77
C ASP A 14 -12.83 6.18 -9.56
N GLU A 15 -13.84 6.68 -10.29
CA GLU A 15 -13.76 7.96 -11.01
C GLU A 15 -13.63 9.16 -10.06
N ILE A 16 -14.42 9.19 -8.98
CA ILE A 16 -14.35 10.25 -7.96
C ILE A 16 -12.98 10.26 -7.28
N VAL A 17 -12.46 9.09 -6.92
CA VAL A 17 -11.13 8.93 -6.31
C VAL A 17 -10.05 9.43 -7.26
N ALA A 18 -10.08 9.00 -8.54
CA ALA A 18 -9.12 9.41 -9.55
C ALA A 18 -9.12 10.93 -9.77
N GLU A 19 -10.29 11.56 -9.81
CA GLU A 19 -10.44 13.02 -9.95
C GLU A 19 -9.91 13.74 -8.69
N ALA A 20 -10.25 13.28 -7.48
CA ALA A 20 -9.79 13.88 -6.23
C ALA A 20 -8.25 13.86 -6.14
N PHE A 21 -7.65 12.72 -6.45
CA PHE A 21 -6.19 12.59 -6.46
C PHE A 21 -5.54 13.38 -7.60
N SER A 22 -6.17 13.47 -8.77
CA SER A 22 -5.66 14.32 -9.86
C SER A 22 -5.59 15.80 -9.45
N ARG A 23 -6.62 16.32 -8.76
CA ARG A 23 -6.64 17.72 -8.28
C ARG A 23 -5.56 18.00 -7.23
N THR A 24 -5.26 17.05 -6.36
CA THR A 24 -4.25 17.26 -5.31
C THR A 24 -2.80 16.97 -5.78
N ALA A 25 -2.60 16.45 -6.98
CA ALA A 25 -1.29 15.95 -7.44
C ALA A 25 -0.15 16.97 -7.32
N GLU A 26 -0.40 18.25 -7.55
CA GLU A 26 0.61 19.31 -7.40
C GLU A 26 1.07 19.50 -5.95
N LYS A 27 0.16 19.34 -4.97
CA LYS A 27 0.41 19.56 -3.55
C LYS A 27 0.84 18.29 -2.82
N TYR A 28 0.60 17.12 -3.45
CA TYR A 28 0.78 15.81 -2.83
C TYR A 28 2.22 15.58 -2.34
N ASP A 29 3.19 15.89 -3.17
CA ASP A 29 4.60 15.74 -2.82
C ASP A 29 5.05 16.68 -1.70
N ALA A 30 4.50 17.89 -1.65
CA ALA A 30 4.81 18.87 -0.62
C ALA A 30 4.40 18.40 0.79
N PHE A 31 3.31 17.63 0.91
CA PHE A 31 2.93 17.01 2.17
C PHE A 31 3.98 15.98 2.63
N ALA A 32 4.49 15.17 1.72
CA ALA A 32 5.47 14.12 2.01
C ALA A 32 6.89 14.68 2.19
N GLU A 33 7.16 15.91 1.71
CA GLU A 33 8.48 16.53 1.79
C GLU A 33 8.88 16.78 3.25
N ASN A 34 10.11 16.33 3.59
CA ASN A 34 10.66 16.45 4.94
C ASN A 34 9.74 15.88 6.05
N HIS A 35 8.98 14.83 5.72
CA HIS A 35 8.03 14.22 6.64
C HIS A 35 8.65 13.00 7.34
N PRO A 36 9.09 13.12 8.62
CA PRO A 36 9.89 12.08 9.28
C PRO A 36 9.15 10.75 9.43
N HIS A 37 7.84 10.78 9.69
CA HIS A 37 7.02 9.57 9.85
C HIS A 37 6.87 8.83 8.52
N LEU A 38 6.50 9.52 7.42
CA LEU A 38 6.36 8.92 6.10
C LEU A 38 7.70 8.39 5.58
N THR A 39 8.78 9.14 5.77
CA THR A 39 10.13 8.70 5.38
C THR A 39 10.51 7.41 6.11
N ARG A 40 10.25 7.35 7.43
CA ARG A 40 10.53 6.15 8.22
C ARG A 40 9.71 4.95 7.74
N MET A 41 8.39 5.12 7.55
CA MET A 41 7.51 4.04 7.06
C MET A 41 7.98 3.52 5.71
N ARG A 42 8.19 4.39 4.72
CA ARG A 42 8.67 3.99 3.40
C ARG A 42 10.02 3.28 3.45
N ASN A 43 10.98 3.79 4.21
CA ASN A 43 12.28 3.11 4.35
C ASN A 43 12.13 1.70 4.90
N LYS A 44 11.23 1.49 5.85
CA LYS A 44 10.90 0.16 6.38
C LYS A 44 10.30 -0.74 5.29
N VAL A 45 9.36 -0.22 4.51
CA VAL A 45 8.76 -0.93 3.37
C VAL A 45 9.81 -1.29 2.33
N TYR A 46 10.70 -0.37 1.96
CA TYR A 46 11.77 -0.66 0.98
C TYR A 46 12.74 -1.73 1.50
N THR A 47 13.11 -1.71 2.78
CA THR A 47 13.93 -2.77 3.39
C THR A 47 13.26 -4.13 3.26
N HIS A 48 11.93 -4.21 3.40
CA HIS A 48 11.20 -5.45 3.19
C HIS A 48 11.13 -5.88 1.73
N VAL A 49 10.92 -4.93 0.81
CA VAL A 49 11.01 -5.21 -0.63
C VAL A 49 12.38 -5.80 -0.97
N GLU A 50 13.46 -5.20 -0.52
CA GLU A 50 14.84 -5.69 -0.74
C GLU A 50 15.11 -7.07 -0.13
N ARG A 51 14.40 -7.43 0.94
CA ARG A 51 14.52 -8.74 1.61
C ARG A 51 13.92 -9.88 0.80
N PHE A 52 12.78 -9.65 0.13
CA PHE A 52 11.98 -10.70 -0.50
C PHE A 52 12.01 -10.68 -2.02
N ILE A 53 12.38 -9.56 -2.62
CA ILE A 53 12.39 -9.36 -4.07
C ILE A 53 13.84 -9.14 -4.51
N PRO A 54 14.42 -10.02 -5.35
CA PRO A 54 15.79 -9.85 -5.85
C PRO A 54 15.94 -8.56 -6.67
N LYS A 55 17.11 -7.92 -6.58
CA LYS A 55 17.44 -6.77 -7.44
C LYS A 55 17.37 -7.15 -8.92
N GLY A 56 17.01 -6.21 -9.76
CA GLY A 56 16.76 -6.45 -11.18
C GLY A 56 15.36 -6.99 -11.49
N SER A 57 14.58 -7.35 -10.47
CA SER A 57 13.19 -7.83 -10.65
C SER A 57 12.30 -6.75 -11.25
N ARG A 58 11.30 -7.22 -12.03
CA ARG A 58 10.24 -6.39 -12.60
C ARG A 58 9.08 -6.33 -11.63
N ILE A 59 8.74 -5.14 -11.16
CA ILE A 59 7.69 -4.89 -10.17
C ILE A 59 6.54 -4.13 -10.85
N LEU A 60 5.31 -4.62 -10.68
CA LEU A 60 4.11 -3.86 -10.96
C LEU A 60 3.71 -3.10 -9.70
N GLU A 61 3.72 -1.77 -9.76
CA GLU A 61 3.26 -0.90 -8.67
C GLU A 61 1.83 -0.46 -8.93
N LEU A 62 0.92 -0.82 -8.04
CA LEU A 62 -0.48 -0.42 -8.06
C LEU A 62 -0.63 0.94 -7.34
N ASN A 63 -1.59 1.78 -7.81
CA ASN A 63 -1.86 3.09 -7.22
C ASN A 63 -0.59 3.90 -6.90
N CYS A 64 0.28 4.04 -7.91
CA CYS A 64 1.61 4.63 -7.75
C CYS A 64 1.63 6.11 -7.36
N GLY A 65 0.50 6.81 -7.44
CA GLY A 65 0.40 8.23 -7.17
C GLY A 65 1.38 9.04 -8.01
N THR A 66 2.07 9.97 -7.37
CA THR A 66 3.12 10.79 -8.03
C THR A 66 4.42 10.03 -8.27
N GLY A 67 4.46 8.70 -8.04
CA GLY A 67 5.61 7.85 -8.32
C GLY A 67 6.75 7.95 -7.33
N THR A 68 6.50 8.38 -6.10
CA THR A 68 7.55 8.48 -5.07
C THR A 68 8.23 7.13 -4.85
N ASP A 69 7.45 6.05 -4.75
CA ASP A 69 7.95 4.71 -4.49
C ASP A 69 8.57 4.10 -5.76
N ALA A 70 7.95 4.31 -6.95
CA ALA A 70 8.53 3.92 -8.24
C ALA A 70 9.95 4.46 -8.42
N ILE A 71 10.16 5.76 -8.18
CA ILE A 71 11.48 6.40 -8.29
C ILE A 71 12.47 5.82 -7.27
N GLN A 72 12.04 5.62 -6.02
CA GLN A 72 12.91 5.09 -4.97
C GLN A 72 13.29 3.63 -5.21
N LEU A 73 12.38 2.79 -5.70
CA LEU A 73 12.66 1.40 -6.04
C LEU A 73 13.51 1.31 -7.32
N ALA A 74 13.29 2.14 -8.33
CA ALA A 74 14.13 2.19 -9.52
C ALA A 74 15.60 2.56 -9.20
N ARG A 75 15.82 3.46 -8.22
CA ARG A 75 17.16 3.79 -7.70
C ARG A 75 17.81 2.66 -6.91
N ARG A 76 17.01 1.69 -6.44
CA ARG A 76 17.45 0.46 -5.75
C ARG A 76 17.60 -0.73 -6.70
N ASP A 77 17.71 -0.46 -8.01
CA ASP A 77 17.90 -1.45 -9.07
C ASP A 77 16.73 -2.37 -9.35
N TYR A 78 15.49 -1.87 -9.21
CA TYR A 78 14.28 -2.52 -9.69
C TYR A 78 13.81 -1.91 -11.02
N ILE A 79 13.06 -2.68 -11.79
CA ILE A 79 12.39 -2.23 -13.02
C ILE A 79 10.90 -2.11 -12.70
N LEU A 80 10.36 -0.89 -12.82
CA LEU A 80 8.99 -0.59 -12.43
C LEU A 80 8.05 -0.47 -13.64
N HIS A 81 6.87 -1.06 -13.50
CA HIS A 81 5.71 -0.68 -14.28
C HIS A 81 4.66 -0.15 -13.31
N ALA A 82 4.44 1.16 -13.33
CA ALA A 82 3.63 1.86 -12.35
C ALA A 82 2.24 2.16 -12.93
N ILE A 83 1.18 1.87 -12.18
CA ILE A 83 -0.19 2.19 -12.61
C ILE A 83 -0.90 3.08 -11.61
N ASP A 84 -1.71 3.98 -12.15
CA ASP A 84 -2.65 4.78 -11.38
C ASP A 84 -3.84 5.14 -12.27
N ASN A 85 -5.02 5.34 -11.68
CA ASN A 85 -6.20 5.76 -12.43
C ASN A 85 -6.28 7.30 -12.57
N ALA A 86 -5.56 8.05 -11.72
CA ALA A 86 -5.52 9.49 -11.68
C ALA A 86 -4.51 10.09 -12.69
N PRO A 87 -4.93 10.72 -13.80
CA PRO A 87 -4.01 11.24 -14.81
C PRO A 87 -3.11 12.36 -14.29
N GLY A 88 -3.58 13.17 -13.32
CA GLY A 88 -2.75 14.18 -12.67
C GLY A 88 -1.57 13.58 -11.89
N MET A 89 -1.77 12.44 -11.23
CA MET A 89 -0.71 11.70 -10.54
C MET A 89 0.33 11.18 -11.54
N LEU A 90 -0.10 10.55 -12.63
CA LEU A 90 0.81 10.05 -13.68
C LEU A 90 1.58 11.17 -14.38
N GLY A 91 0.98 12.35 -14.53
CA GLY A 91 1.69 13.53 -15.01
C GLY A 91 2.90 13.87 -14.13
N ARG A 92 2.73 13.87 -12.80
CA ARG A 92 3.83 14.10 -11.83
C ARG A 92 4.87 12.99 -11.86
N LEU A 93 4.44 11.72 -11.97
CA LEU A 93 5.34 10.59 -12.13
C LEU A 93 6.20 10.76 -13.40
N ARG A 94 5.60 11.08 -14.55
CA ARG A 94 6.31 11.33 -15.80
C ARG A 94 7.40 12.40 -15.63
N ASP A 95 7.04 13.54 -15.02
CA ASP A 95 7.99 14.63 -14.79
C ASP A 95 9.19 14.19 -13.93
N LYS A 96 8.94 13.37 -12.89
CA LYS A 96 9.99 12.79 -12.04
C LYS A 96 10.86 11.79 -12.80
N VAL A 97 10.26 10.91 -13.62
CA VAL A 97 11.00 9.93 -14.44
C VAL A 97 11.99 10.66 -15.37
N LEU A 98 11.54 11.72 -16.03
CA LEU A 98 12.39 12.55 -16.89
C LEU A 98 13.45 13.30 -16.09
N LYS A 99 13.08 13.95 -14.99
CA LYS A 99 13.98 14.71 -14.12
C LYS A 99 15.14 13.87 -13.57
N PHE A 100 14.89 12.60 -13.28
CA PHE A 100 15.87 11.70 -12.68
C PHE A 100 16.53 10.73 -13.66
N ASP A 101 16.25 10.87 -14.96
CA ASP A 101 16.77 10.01 -16.04
C ASP A 101 16.51 8.51 -15.78
N LEU A 102 15.27 8.18 -15.44
CA LEU A 102 14.84 6.82 -15.11
C LEU A 102 13.93 6.19 -16.17
N SER A 103 13.88 6.74 -17.39
CA SER A 103 13.00 6.26 -18.48
C SER A 103 13.31 4.82 -18.92
N ASN A 104 14.51 4.34 -18.66
CA ASN A 104 14.93 2.96 -18.92
C ASN A 104 14.52 1.96 -17.80
N LYS A 105 14.12 2.46 -16.63
CA LYS A 105 13.75 1.64 -15.47
C LYS A 105 12.27 1.77 -15.06
N VAL A 106 11.62 2.87 -15.40
CA VAL A 106 10.24 3.16 -14.99
C VAL A 106 9.36 3.40 -16.20
N THR A 107 8.42 2.52 -16.40
CA THR A 107 7.28 2.70 -17.34
C THR A 107 6.01 2.88 -16.55
N PHE A 108 4.99 3.49 -17.15
CA PHE A 108 3.72 3.70 -16.46
C PHE A 108 2.54 3.63 -17.42
N GLN A 109 1.38 3.29 -16.86
CA GLN A 109 0.12 3.15 -17.61
C GLN A 109 -1.03 3.71 -16.78
N GLN A 110 -1.94 4.47 -17.41
CA GLN A 110 -3.20 4.82 -16.77
C GLN A 110 -4.11 3.58 -16.76
N CYS A 111 -4.34 3.05 -15.57
CA CYS A 111 -5.15 1.85 -15.38
C CYS A 111 -5.60 1.76 -13.92
N SER A 112 -6.85 1.35 -13.68
CA SER A 112 -7.27 0.98 -12.33
C SER A 112 -6.62 -0.34 -11.91
N PHE A 113 -6.29 -0.46 -10.64
CA PHE A 113 -5.83 -1.72 -10.07
C PHE A 113 -6.93 -2.80 -10.01
N THR A 114 -8.17 -2.45 -10.32
CA THR A 114 -9.28 -3.40 -10.50
C THR A 114 -9.31 -4.02 -11.89
N ASP A 115 -8.50 -3.52 -12.84
CA ASP A 115 -8.46 -3.91 -14.26
C ASP A 115 -7.10 -4.51 -14.66
N LEU A 116 -6.51 -5.39 -13.82
CA LEU A 116 -5.17 -5.94 -14.05
C LEU A 116 -5.01 -6.70 -15.37
N GLY A 117 -6.10 -7.21 -15.93
CA GLY A 117 -6.10 -7.86 -17.26
C GLY A 117 -5.71 -6.93 -18.43
N LYS A 118 -5.74 -5.59 -18.24
CA LYS A 118 -5.35 -4.58 -19.22
C LYS A 118 -3.87 -4.16 -19.13
N ILE A 119 -3.12 -4.70 -18.14
CA ILE A 119 -1.75 -4.31 -17.88
C ILE A 119 -0.80 -4.80 -18.94
N GLN A 120 -0.01 -3.87 -19.48
CA GLN A 120 1.02 -4.17 -20.47
C GLN A 120 2.29 -4.74 -19.82
N GLY A 121 2.97 -5.63 -20.54
CA GLY A 121 4.27 -6.15 -20.11
C GLY A 121 4.23 -7.24 -19.03
N ALA A 122 3.05 -7.74 -18.64
CA ALA A 122 2.95 -8.90 -17.77
C ALA A 122 3.63 -10.17 -18.37
N PRO A 123 4.06 -11.15 -17.54
CA PRO A 123 3.99 -11.17 -16.09
C PRO A 123 5.19 -10.50 -15.39
N PHE A 124 4.98 -10.09 -14.13
CA PHE A 124 5.96 -9.45 -13.26
C PHE A 124 6.50 -10.43 -12.20
N ASP A 125 7.67 -10.10 -11.61
CA ASP A 125 8.27 -10.84 -10.50
C ASP A 125 7.60 -10.49 -9.17
N ALA A 126 7.06 -9.26 -9.06
CA ALA A 126 6.32 -8.83 -7.89
C ALA A 126 5.21 -7.82 -8.22
N VAL A 127 4.22 -7.75 -7.32
CA VAL A 127 3.17 -6.72 -7.30
C VAL A 127 3.26 -5.98 -5.97
N PHE A 128 3.34 -4.66 -6.06
CA PHE A 128 3.56 -3.77 -4.93
C PHE A 128 2.45 -2.71 -4.83
N SER A 129 2.07 -2.34 -3.60
CA SER A 129 1.20 -1.21 -3.32
C SER A 129 1.55 -0.62 -1.96
N ASP A 130 1.73 0.70 -1.87
CA ASP A 130 2.10 1.39 -0.64
C ASP A 130 1.02 2.37 -0.17
N LEU A 131 1.08 2.69 1.12
CA LEU A 131 0.32 3.73 1.82
C LEU A 131 -1.20 3.74 1.56
N GLY A 132 -1.81 2.55 1.45
CA GLY A 132 -3.25 2.39 1.59
C GLY A 132 -4.10 2.78 0.37
N GLY A 133 -3.54 2.92 -0.83
CA GLY A 133 -4.35 3.18 -2.03
C GLY A 133 -5.38 2.09 -2.30
N LEU A 134 -5.10 0.84 -1.95
CA LEU A 134 -6.05 -0.27 -2.03
C LEU A 134 -7.22 -0.15 -1.04
N ASN A 135 -7.13 0.72 -0.04
CA ASN A 135 -8.22 0.96 0.92
C ASN A 135 -9.36 1.83 0.35
N CYS A 136 -9.29 2.26 -0.91
CA CYS A 136 -10.35 3.00 -1.59
C CYS A 136 -11.47 2.10 -2.14
N ILE A 137 -11.35 0.78 -2.04
CA ILE A 137 -12.41 -0.17 -2.45
C ILE A 137 -12.84 -1.05 -1.27
N PRO A 138 -14.10 -1.52 -1.23
CA PRO A 138 -14.64 -2.26 -0.09
C PRO A 138 -14.19 -3.73 -0.01
N ASP A 139 -13.71 -4.31 -1.11
CA ASP A 139 -13.33 -5.72 -1.23
C ASP A 139 -12.13 -5.88 -2.18
N LEU A 140 -11.06 -6.49 -1.68
CA LEU A 140 -9.83 -6.75 -2.44
C LEU A 140 -9.89 -8.07 -3.23
N THR A 141 -10.94 -8.87 -3.06
CA THR A 141 -11.08 -10.16 -3.75
C THR A 141 -10.99 -10.05 -5.28
N PRO A 142 -11.63 -9.06 -5.95
CA PRO A 142 -11.49 -8.91 -7.40
C PRO A 142 -10.04 -8.65 -7.84
N VAL A 143 -9.31 -7.82 -7.10
CA VAL A 143 -7.89 -7.54 -7.38
C VAL A 143 -7.05 -8.80 -7.21
N ILE A 144 -7.25 -9.54 -6.11
CA ILE A 144 -6.53 -10.77 -5.81
C ILE A 144 -6.78 -11.85 -6.89
N GLN A 145 -8.01 -11.96 -7.39
CA GLN A 145 -8.36 -12.91 -8.46
C GLN A 145 -7.70 -12.58 -9.80
N GLU A 146 -7.36 -11.34 -10.06
CA GLU A 146 -6.67 -10.90 -11.27
C GLU A 146 -5.13 -11.03 -11.17
N LEU A 147 -4.54 -11.09 -9.95
CA LEU A 147 -3.10 -11.20 -9.74
C LEU A 147 -2.43 -12.33 -10.56
N PRO A 148 -3.01 -13.54 -10.70
CA PRO A 148 -2.41 -14.61 -11.51
C PRO A 148 -2.19 -14.25 -12.97
N LYS A 149 -2.89 -13.25 -13.52
CA LYS A 149 -2.70 -12.78 -14.90
C LYS A 149 -1.45 -11.94 -15.07
N VAL A 150 -1.00 -11.30 -14.00
CA VAL A 150 0.11 -10.33 -14.03
C VAL A 150 1.33 -10.75 -13.20
N LEU A 151 1.22 -11.78 -12.37
CA LEU A 151 2.26 -12.24 -11.46
C LEU A 151 2.79 -13.62 -11.89
N LYS A 152 4.10 -13.79 -11.90
CA LYS A 152 4.75 -15.07 -12.13
C LYS A 152 4.47 -16.05 -10.99
N ALA A 153 4.46 -17.37 -11.27
CA ALA A 153 4.52 -18.37 -10.22
C ALA A 153 5.82 -18.18 -9.38
N GLY A 154 5.71 -18.23 -8.06
CA GLY A 154 6.79 -17.87 -7.13
C GLY A 154 6.93 -16.36 -6.90
N GLY A 155 6.15 -15.53 -7.60
CA GLY A 155 6.19 -14.07 -7.48
C GLY A 155 5.69 -13.56 -6.13
N ILE A 156 6.07 -12.34 -5.80
CA ILE A 156 5.84 -11.72 -4.49
C ILE A 156 4.78 -10.63 -4.60
N VAL A 157 3.85 -10.61 -3.64
CA VAL A 157 2.91 -9.50 -3.44
C VAL A 157 3.28 -8.81 -2.14
N THR A 158 3.52 -7.50 -2.17
CA THR A 158 3.74 -6.69 -0.96
C THR A 158 2.78 -5.52 -0.95
N TRP A 159 1.83 -5.53 -0.02
CA TRP A 159 0.81 -4.51 0.14
C TRP A 159 0.90 -3.83 1.50
N VAL A 160 0.74 -2.52 1.52
CA VAL A 160 0.63 -1.70 2.72
C VAL A 160 -0.79 -1.18 2.83
N LEU A 161 -1.49 -1.63 3.87
CA LEU A 161 -2.93 -1.45 4.05
C LEU A 161 -3.23 -0.80 5.41
N MET A 162 -4.36 -0.11 5.50
CA MET A 162 -4.85 0.49 6.76
C MET A 162 -5.65 -0.54 7.57
N PRO A 163 -5.24 -0.82 8.83
CA PRO A 163 -5.95 -1.73 9.74
C PRO A 163 -7.13 -1.05 10.46
N HIS A 164 -7.97 -1.87 11.11
CA HIS A 164 -8.99 -1.38 12.03
C HIS A 164 -8.42 -0.76 13.32
N VAL A 165 -7.26 -1.21 13.78
CA VAL A 165 -6.68 -0.78 15.05
C VAL A 165 -5.51 0.17 14.81
N CYS A 166 -5.70 1.45 15.14
CA CYS A 166 -4.68 2.47 15.18
C CYS A 166 -4.64 3.12 16.56
N LEU A 167 -3.60 2.82 17.33
CA LEU A 167 -3.51 3.28 18.72
C LEU A 167 -3.53 4.80 18.84
N TRP A 168 -2.87 5.51 17.93
CA TRP A 168 -2.83 6.96 17.93
C TRP A 168 -4.20 7.60 17.70
N GLU A 169 -5.02 7.04 16.80
CA GLU A 169 -6.40 7.49 16.64
C GLU A 169 -7.25 7.13 17.86
N MET A 170 -7.03 5.96 18.46
CA MET A 170 -7.77 5.56 19.67
C MET A 170 -7.48 6.46 20.87
N LEU A 171 -6.30 7.09 20.96
CA LEU A 171 -5.99 8.07 22.01
C LEU A 171 -6.87 9.32 21.94
N GLU A 172 -7.55 9.58 20.83
CA GLU A 172 -8.51 10.69 20.70
C GLU A 172 -9.73 10.55 21.63
N VAL A 173 -9.97 9.35 22.19
CA VAL A 173 -10.94 9.14 23.28
C VAL A 173 -10.66 10.08 24.45
N PHE A 174 -9.38 10.26 24.83
CA PHE A 174 -9.00 11.15 25.94
C PHE A 174 -9.24 12.64 25.65
N ARG A 175 -9.46 12.98 24.37
CA ARG A 175 -9.84 14.33 23.91
C ARG A 175 -11.35 14.46 23.70
N GLY A 176 -12.12 13.42 24.00
CA GLY A 176 -13.58 13.38 23.78
C GLY A 176 -14.00 13.15 22.33
N ASN A 177 -13.05 12.86 21.42
CA ASN A 177 -13.32 12.64 20.00
C ASN A 177 -13.57 11.15 19.70
N PHE A 178 -14.66 10.60 20.20
CA PHE A 178 -15.02 9.19 20.04
C PHE A 178 -15.24 8.79 18.57
N LYS A 179 -15.77 9.72 17.76
CA LYS A 179 -16.01 9.46 16.33
C LYS A 179 -14.69 9.16 15.60
N LEU A 180 -13.65 9.94 15.85
CA LEU A 180 -12.33 9.73 15.26
C LEU A 180 -11.67 8.47 15.82
N ALA A 181 -11.73 8.26 17.13
CA ALA A 181 -11.10 7.13 17.81
C ALA A 181 -11.58 5.76 17.30
N PHE A 182 -12.87 5.66 16.90
CA PHE A 182 -13.49 4.41 16.49
C PHE A 182 -13.90 4.37 15.01
N ARG A 183 -13.53 5.38 14.19
CA ARG A 183 -13.91 5.45 12.78
C ARG A 183 -13.51 4.21 11.98
N ARG A 184 -12.32 3.65 12.28
CA ARG A 184 -11.78 2.48 11.56
C ARG A 184 -12.56 1.18 11.78
N PHE A 185 -13.46 1.13 12.74
CA PHE A 185 -14.34 -0.03 12.98
C PHE A 185 -15.65 0.03 12.17
N SER A 186 -15.85 1.06 11.37
CA SER A 186 -17.02 1.14 10.47
C SER A 186 -16.95 0.04 9.39
N ARG A 187 -18.03 -0.74 9.27
CA ARG A 187 -18.15 -1.79 8.25
C ARG A 187 -18.50 -1.26 6.86
N GLY A 188 -19.09 -0.08 6.78
CA GLY A 188 -19.54 0.55 5.53
C GLY A 188 -18.55 1.52 4.92
N GLY A 189 -17.29 1.51 5.39
CA GLY A 189 -16.32 2.54 5.02
C GLY A 189 -16.44 3.81 5.86
N VAL A 190 -15.52 4.73 5.67
CA VAL A 190 -15.47 6.04 6.31
C VAL A 190 -15.33 7.08 5.22
N ASN A 191 -16.26 8.03 5.20
CA ASN A 191 -16.25 9.10 4.22
C ASN A 191 -15.03 10.00 4.42
N ALA A 192 -14.20 10.07 3.38
CA ALA A 192 -13.05 10.97 3.27
C ALA A 192 -13.39 12.14 2.37
N HIS A 193 -12.71 13.26 2.58
CA HIS A 193 -12.86 14.47 1.79
C HIS A 193 -11.50 14.91 1.26
N LEU A 194 -11.37 15.04 -0.05
CA LEU A 194 -10.15 15.51 -0.70
C LEU A 194 -10.52 16.43 -1.87
N GLU A 195 -9.98 17.66 -1.89
CA GLU A 195 -10.14 18.66 -2.97
C GLU A 195 -11.61 18.86 -3.40
N GLY A 196 -12.54 18.91 -2.42
CA GLY A 196 -13.96 19.12 -2.66
C GLY A 196 -14.76 17.88 -3.05
N LEU A 197 -14.14 16.73 -3.12
CA LEU A 197 -14.78 15.46 -3.45
C LEU A 197 -14.84 14.53 -2.23
N PHE A 198 -15.91 13.72 -2.16
CA PHE A 198 -16.13 12.77 -1.08
C PHE A 198 -16.10 11.35 -1.63
N PHE A 199 -15.38 10.46 -0.95
CA PHE A 199 -15.29 9.04 -1.26
C PHE A 199 -15.08 8.22 0.01
N ASP A 200 -15.35 6.93 -0.04
CA ASP A 200 -15.22 6.08 1.13
C ASP A 200 -13.84 5.40 1.19
N ILE A 201 -13.30 5.32 2.41
CA ILE A 201 -12.08 4.56 2.73
C ILE A 201 -12.48 3.39 3.61
N TYR A 202 -11.94 2.21 3.28
CA TYR A 202 -12.22 0.96 3.96
C TYR A 202 -10.98 0.49 4.73
N TYR A 203 -11.21 -0.16 5.86
CA TYR A 203 -10.15 -0.69 6.72
C TYR A 203 -10.23 -2.21 6.73
N PHE A 204 -9.08 -2.88 6.68
CA PHE A 204 -9.05 -4.34 6.59
C PHE A 204 -8.21 -4.94 7.71
N SER A 205 -8.72 -5.97 8.38
CA SER A 205 -7.89 -6.76 9.28
C SER A 205 -6.91 -7.62 8.47
N PRO A 206 -5.68 -7.85 8.96
CA PRO A 206 -4.74 -8.73 8.28
C PRO A 206 -5.29 -10.13 8.04
N ARG A 207 -6.04 -10.68 9.01
CA ARG A 207 -6.67 -11.99 8.88
C ARG A 207 -7.64 -12.06 7.70
N GLN A 208 -8.49 -11.05 7.57
CA GLN A 208 -9.45 -10.95 6.46
C GLN A 208 -8.74 -10.94 5.11
N VAL A 209 -7.67 -10.14 4.97
CA VAL A 209 -6.91 -10.05 3.72
C VAL A 209 -6.19 -11.37 3.41
N ILE A 210 -5.58 -12.01 4.41
CA ILE A 210 -4.94 -13.33 4.25
C ILE A 210 -5.97 -14.39 3.82
N ASP A 211 -7.16 -14.36 4.42
CA ASP A 211 -8.24 -15.30 4.05
C ASP A 211 -8.71 -15.07 2.60
N TRP A 212 -8.72 -13.82 2.12
CA TRP A 212 -9.04 -13.48 0.72
C TRP A 212 -8.01 -13.98 -0.29
N PHE A 213 -6.72 -13.97 0.07
CA PHE A 213 -5.66 -14.52 -0.78
C PHE A 213 -5.81 -16.03 -1.03
N GLY A 214 -6.39 -16.75 -0.08
CA GLY A 214 -6.65 -18.18 -0.22
C GLY A 214 -5.40 -19.06 -0.23
N LYS A 215 -5.54 -20.29 -0.76
CA LYS A 215 -4.53 -21.36 -0.63
C LYS A 215 -3.33 -21.25 -1.57
N ASP A 216 -3.47 -20.47 -2.64
CA ASP A 216 -2.40 -20.30 -3.63
C ASP A 216 -1.38 -19.23 -3.23
N TYR A 217 -1.57 -18.61 -2.06
CA TYR A 217 -0.66 -17.60 -1.53
C TYR A 217 -0.20 -17.95 -0.13
N HIS A 218 1.11 -17.84 0.10
CA HIS A 218 1.75 -18.12 1.39
C HIS A 218 2.24 -16.85 2.03
N LEU A 219 1.84 -16.62 3.28
CA LEU A 219 2.28 -15.48 4.07
C LEU A 219 3.78 -15.58 4.37
N LEU A 220 4.56 -14.61 3.92
CA LEU A 220 5.99 -14.49 4.24
C LEU A 220 6.25 -13.51 5.38
N LEU A 221 5.46 -12.43 5.44
CA LEU A 221 5.60 -11.41 6.48
C LEU A 221 4.27 -10.69 6.73
N LEU A 222 4.08 -10.36 8.00
CA LEU A 222 3.07 -9.42 8.47
C LEU A 222 3.72 -8.54 9.54
N GLU A 223 3.72 -7.21 9.32
CA GLU A 223 4.31 -6.26 10.25
C GLU A 223 3.51 -4.95 10.29
N GLY A 224 3.28 -4.42 11.50
CA GLY A 224 2.65 -3.12 11.69
C GLY A 224 3.58 -1.96 11.31
N LEU A 225 3.01 -0.86 10.85
CA LEU A 225 3.73 0.37 10.54
C LEU A 225 3.13 1.53 11.35
N SER A 226 3.99 2.26 12.07
CA SER A 226 3.58 3.33 13.00
C SER A 226 2.52 2.82 13.99
N VAL A 227 2.85 1.72 14.68
CA VAL A 227 2.01 1.14 15.73
C VAL A 227 2.08 1.98 16.99
N ILE A 228 3.31 2.33 17.39
CA ILE A 228 3.63 3.10 18.61
C ILE A 228 4.02 4.52 18.27
N THR A 229 4.62 4.76 17.10
CA THR A 229 4.94 6.11 16.63
C THR A 229 3.70 6.86 16.18
N PRO A 230 3.69 8.21 16.24
CA PRO A 230 2.60 9.02 15.71
C PRO A 230 2.30 8.73 14.23
N THR A 231 1.04 8.93 13.85
CA THR A 231 0.59 8.88 12.46
C THR A 231 1.15 10.02 11.62
N ALA A 232 1.01 9.94 10.31
CA ALA A 232 1.45 10.97 9.38
C ALA A 232 0.83 12.37 9.65
N GLU A 233 -0.34 12.44 10.26
CA GLU A 233 -0.99 13.72 10.62
C GLU A 233 -0.17 14.52 11.64
N SER A 234 0.66 13.85 12.44
CA SER A 234 1.48 14.46 13.49
C SER A 234 2.87 14.92 13.01
N LYS A 235 2.99 15.47 11.78
CA LYS A 235 4.26 15.80 11.10
C LYS A 235 5.30 16.48 12.00
N ASN A 236 4.88 17.39 12.87
CA ASN A 236 5.77 18.19 13.71
C ASN A 236 6.19 17.50 15.03
N PHE A 237 5.61 16.35 15.38
CA PHE A 237 5.89 15.67 16.64
C PHE A 237 7.39 15.34 16.81
N ALA A 238 8.00 14.79 15.77
CA ALA A 238 9.43 14.45 15.79
C ALA A 238 10.34 15.67 16.01
N LYS A 239 9.93 16.85 15.52
CA LYS A 239 10.66 18.12 15.70
C LYS A 239 10.51 18.65 17.12
N HIS A 240 9.30 18.60 17.69
CA HIS A 240 9.03 19.13 19.03
C HIS A 240 9.55 18.20 20.13
N PHE A 241 9.50 16.89 19.93
CA PHE A 241 9.86 15.87 20.94
C PHE A 241 10.89 14.86 20.40
N PRO A 242 12.10 15.26 19.98
CA PRO A 242 13.03 14.39 19.26
C PRO A 242 13.54 13.20 20.09
N ARG A 243 13.71 13.36 21.40
CA ARG A 243 14.14 12.27 22.29
C ARG A 243 13.02 11.24 22.47
N LEU A 244 11.81 11.71 22.71
CA LEU A 244 10.63 10.84 22.83
C LEU A 244 10.36 10.11 21.53
N TYR A 245 10.41 10.81 20.38
CA TYR A 245 10.21 10.20 19.09
C TYR A 245 11.20 9.06 18.81
N ARG A 246 12.49 9.23 19.15
CA ARG A 246 13.49 8.15 19.03
C ARG A 246 13.16 6.95 19.91
N ALA A 247 12.72 7.16 21.15
CA ALA A 247 12.29 6.09 22.03
C ALA A 247 11.08 5.34 21.48
N LEU A 248 10.09 6.09 20.98
CA LEU A 248 8.91 5.51 20.33
C LEU A 248 9.28 4.71 19.06
N CYS A 249 10.23 5.20 18.24
CA CYS A 249 10.73 4.46 17.08
C CYS A 249 11.37 3.15 17.47
N TRP A 250 12.22 3.14 18.49
CA TRP A 250 12.84 1.91 18.99
C TRP A 250 11.79 0.90 19.50
N LEU A 251 10.80 1.39 20.25
CA LEU A 251 9.71 0.56 20.75
C LEU A 251 8.84 0.02 19.60
N ASP A 252 8.54 0.86 18.61
CA ASP A 252 7.80 0.49 17.40
C ASP A 252 8.52 -0.62 16.62
N ASP A 253 9.83 -0.49 16.38
CA ASP A 253 10.63 -1.51 15.69
C ASP A 253 10.68 -2.83 16.45
N THR A 254 10.63 -2.77 17.80
CA THR A 254 10.62 -3.95 18.64
C THR A 254 9.27 -4.68 18.64
N LEU A 255 8.16 -3.94 18.64
CA LEU A 255 6.83 -4.49 18.83
C LEU A 255 6.12 -4.80 17.49
N SER A 256 6.32 -3.96 16.46
CA SER A 256 5.58 -4.04 15.20
C SER A 256 5.62 -5.41 14.49
N PRO A 257 6.67 -6.27 14.59
CA PRO A 257 6.64 -7.61 14.01
C PRO A 257 5.93 -8.65 14.88
N ARG A 258 5.58 -8.31 16.13
CA ARG A 258 5.06 -9.26 17.13
C ARG A 258 3.53 -9.20 17.23
N TYR A 259 2.91 -10.34 17.55
CA TYR A 259 1.51 -10.39 17.93
C TYR A 259 1.27 -9.68 19.27
N PRO A 260 0.18 -8.86 19.42
CA PRO A 260 -0.84 -8.53 18.42
C PRO A 260 -0.46 -7.34 17.51
N TRP A 261 0.64 -6.63 17.79
CA TRP A 261 1.07 -5.37 17.20
C TRP A 261 1.26 -5.42 15.67
N ARG A 262 1.64 -6.60 15.13
CA ARG A 262 1.94 -6.78 13.70
C ARG A 262 0.78 -6.49 12.76
N GLY A 263 -0.45 -6.44 13.27
CA GLY A 263 -1.66 -6.11 12.50
C GLY A 263 -2.29 -4.78 12.88
N TRP A 264 -1.59 -3.96 13.67
CA TRP A 264 -2.03 -2.67 14.16
C TRP A 264 -1.16 -1.54 13.59
N GLY A 265 -1.57 -0.29 13.81
CA GLY A 265 -0.80 0.88 13.44
C GLY A 265 -1.56 1.83 12.52
N ASP A 266 -0.83 2.78 11.99
CA ASP A 266 -1.38 3.62 10.92
C ASP A 266 -1.62 2.78 9.68
N PHE A 267 -0.64 1.91 9.37
CA PHE A 267 -0.72 0.87 8.35
C PHE A 267 -0.19 -0.46 8.88
N TYR A 268 -0.33 -1.51 8.11
CA TYR A 268 0.42 -2.75 8.22
C TYR A 268 0.91 -3.19 6.84
N MET A 269 2.03 -3.87 6.81
CA MET A 269 2.60 -4.45 5.62
C MET A 269 2.39 -5.95 5.61
N LEU A 270 1.88 -6.45 4.48
CA LEU A 270 1.63 -7.86 4.21
C LEU A 270 2.47 -8.27 3.00
N THR A 271 3.29 -9.32 3.15
CA THR A 271 4.03 -9.92 2.03
C THR A 271 3.62 -11.37 1.84
N MET A 272 3.17 -11.69 0.62
CA MET A 272 2.69 -13.01 0.23
C MET A 272 3.52 -13.54 -0.95
N ARG A 273 3.69 -14.86 -1.04
CA ARG A 273 4.24 -15.54 -2.22
C ARG A 273 3.14 -16.29 -2.95
N TYR A 274 3.07 -16.11 -4.26
CA TYR A 274 2.14 -16.82 -5.13
C TYR A 274 2.69 -18.19 -5.53
N GLU A 275 2.06 -19.27 -5.08
CA GLU A 275 2.42 -20.67 -5.37
C GLU A 275 1.16 -21.43 -5.82
N PRO A 276 0.79 -21.36 -7.11
CA PRO A 276 -0.44 -22.01 -7.61
C PRO A 276 -0.39 -23.52 -7.40
N GLN A 277 -1.44 -24.08 -6.83
CA GLN A 277 -1.59 -25.53 -6.65
C GLN A 277 -1.69 -26.22 -8.04
N GLY A 278 -0.67 -26.93 -8.44
CA GLY A 278 -0.56 -27.62 -9.73
C GLY A 278 0.78 -27.49 -10.43
N LYS A 279 1.65 -26.55 -9.96
CA LYS A 279 3.05 -26.46 -10.38
C LYS A 279 4.01 -26.71 -9.20
N ARG A 280 3.79 -27.79 -8.44
CA ARG A 280 4.88 -28.29 -7.58
C ARG A 280 5.98 -28.77 -8.52
N SER A 281 6.96 -27.94 -8.80
CA SER A 281 8.22 -28.36 -9.37
C SER A 281 8.81 -29.39 -8.43
N HIS A 282 8.95 -30.64 -8.90
CA HIS A 282 9.79 -31.64 -8.27
C HIS A 282 11.24 -31.14 -8.30
N ILE A 283 11.60 -30.25 -7.40
CA ILE A 283 13.00 -30.07 -7.05
C ILE A 283 13.32 -31.32 -6.24
N ARG A 284 13.79 -32.39 -6.92
CA ARG A 284 14.52 -33.47 -6.27
C ARG A 284 15.78 -32.81 -5.69
N LEU A 285 15.81 -32.71 -4.38
CA LEU A 285 17.09 -32.60 -3.67
C LEU A 285 17.85 -33.87 -4.05
N HIS A 286 18.86 -33.72 -4.87
CA HIS A 286 19.88 -34.74 -5.01
C HIS A 286 20.72 -34.68 -3.73
N ASP A 287 20.71 -35.81 -3.03
CA ASP A 287 21.54 -36.13 -1.89
C ASP A 287 23.04 -35.92 -2.16
#